data_ddc59799347b812c1b283765946454b2
#
_entry.id   ddc59799347b812c1b283765946454b2
#
_cell.length_a   1.000
_cell.length_b   1.000
_cell.length_c   1.000
_cell.angle_alpha   90.00
_cell.angle_beta   90.00
_cell.angle_gamma   90.00
#
_symmetry.space_group_name_H-M   'P 1'
#
loop_
_entity.id
_entity.type
_entity.pdbx_description
1 polymer ?
#
loop_
_entity_poly.entity_id
_entity_poly.type
_entity_poly.pdbx_seq_one_letter_code
_entity_poly.pdbx_strand_id
1 'polypeptide(L)'
;MSVYTNDVLHEQKNGVGFITLNRPKALNALSLEMVRELTHALLMWQDDPQVKAVVIRGSNKEGAFGSFCAGGDIRYFHRAALAGDPSLEDFFTEEYNLNHLIQKYPKPYIAFMDGIVMGGGMGLSQGAALRVVTERTNMAMPETHIGLFPDVGGGYFLSRCKGAMGEYLALTGQQLCGGDSLHVGLADVMTAADTLPALWDTLGARAWRDGAEVLQWLREATHGSTTVALQTKPAWMNASIDEVFALPTVNDMENALVQRSADAQHADQAWADKTLKALHHQSPLMLHVSLEQVRRGRQMDLASELRMERDMVRHCFYTQHLNRSGVSSETVEGIRALAVDKDHQPKWNPASIAEVTPEMVQPFFNSPWPAAQHPLRHLKD
;
A
#
# COMPACT_ATOMS: atom_id res chain seq x y z
N MET A 1 -18.19 5.83 25.25
CA MET A 1 -18.33 4.37 25.15
C MET A 1 -17.66 3.96 23.85
N SER A 2 -16.54 3.25 23.93
CA SER A 2 -15.90 2.70 22.72
C SER A 2 -16.83 1.63 22.16
N VAL A 3 -17.40 1.90 20.99
CA VAL A 3 -18.17 0.90 20.24
C VAL A 3 -17.12 0.05 19.54
N TYR A 4 -16.67 -1.04 20.17
CA TYR A 4 -15.88 -2.05 19.48
C TYR A 4 -16.74 -2.59 18.34
N THR A 5 -16.28 -2.39 17.11
CA THR A 5 -16.89 -3.04 15.97
C THR A 5 -16.37 -4.49 15.96
N ASN A 6 -17.11 -5.43 15.39
CA ASN A 6 -16.56 -6.78 15.17
C ASN A 6 -15.71 -6.83 13.88
N ASP A 7 -15.22 -5.69 13.39
CA ASP A 7 -14.48 -5.58 12.15
C ASP A 7 -12.99 -5.93 12.32
N VAL A 8 -12.48 -5.90 13.56
CA VAL A 8 -11.17 -6.44 13.95
C VAL A 8 -11.36 -7.42 15.09
N LEU A 9 -11.02 -8.68 14.83
CA LEU A 9 -11.01 -9.70 15.88
C LEU A 9 -9.58 -9.92 16.35
N HIS A 10 -9.36 -9.96 17.67
CA HIS A 10 -8.05 -10.26 18.22
C HIS A 10 -8.15 -11.20 19.43
N GLU A 11 -7.19 -12.10 19.53
CA GLU A 11 -7.06 -13.05 20.63
C GLU A 11 -5.61 -13.42 20.87
N GLN A 12 -5.28 -13.93 22.05
CA GLN A 12 -3.95 -14.43 22.37
C GLN A 12 -4.00 -15.92 22.68
N LYS A 13 -3.14 -16.71 22.03
CA LYS A 13 -3.01 -18.16 22.25
C LYS A 13 -1.53 -18.56 22.25
N ASN A 14 -1.09 -19.26 23.29
CA ASN A 14 0.24 -19.90 23.42
C ASN A 14 1.42 -18.99 23.02
N GLY A 15 1.35 -17.72 23.40
CA GLY A 15 2.42 -16.74 23.15
C GLY A 15 2.32 -16.03 21.79
N VAL A 16 1.24 -16.21 21.03
CA VAL A 16 1.00 -15.49 19.79
C VAL A 16 -0.26 -14.64 19.90
N GLY A 17 -0.15 -13.37 19.51
CA GLY A 17 -1.28 -12.47 19.31
C GLY A 17 -1.84 -12.68 17.90
N PHE A 18 -3.12 -12.97 17.78
CA PHE A 18 -3.81 -13.22 16.53
C PHE A 18 -4.73 -12.07 16.19
N ILE A 19 -4.61 -11.51 14.98
CA ILE A 19 -5.50 -10.47 14.44
C ILE A 19 -6.18 -11.00 13.19
N THR A 20 -7.49 -10.80 13.09
CA THR A 20 -8.25 -11.05 11.87
C THR A 20 -9.05 -9.81 11.48
N LEU A 21 -8.78 -9.28 10.29
CA LEU A 21 -9.62 -8.26 9.66
C LEU A 21 -10.93 -8.92 9.25
N ASN A 22 -12.05 -8.44 9.77
CA ASN A 22 -13.34 -9.12 9.70
C ASN A 22 -14.46 -8.21 9.13
N ARG A 23 -14.13 -7.49 8.07
CA ARG A 23 -15.08 -6.67 7.29
C ARG A 23 -15.21 -7.19 5.84
N PRO A 24 -15.56 -8.48 5.64
CA PRO A 24 -15.46 -9.15 4.33
C PRO A 24 -16.39 -8.56 3.26
N LYS A 25 -17.50 -7.92 3.65
CA LYS A 25 -18.42 -7.23 2.72
C LYS A 25 -17.77 -6.02 2.03
N ALA A 26 -16.76 -5.43 2.65
CA ALA A 26 -15.97 -4.33 2.11
C ALA A 26 -14.53 -4.75 1.77
N LEU A 27 -14.26 -6.06 1.57
CA LEU A 27 -12.92 -6.60 1.30
C LEU A 27 -11.89 -6.16 2.36
N ASN A 28 -12.34 -6.04 3.61
CA ASN A 28 -11.56 -5.55 4.75
C ASN A 28 -10.97 -4.13 4.56
N ALA A 29 -11.63 -3.29 3.78
CA ALA A 29 -11.25 -1.88 3.67
C ALA A 29 -11.28 -1.21 5.06
N LEU A 30 -10.23 -0.45 5.38
CA LEU A 30 -10.00 0.12 6.69
C LEU A 30 -10.95 1.29 6.98
N SER A 31 -11.60 1.23 8.12
CA SER A 31 -12.26 2.37 8.75
C SER A 31 -11.37 2.96 9.85
N LEU A 32 -11.69 4.18 10.30
CA LEU A 32 -10.97 4.82 11.40
C LEU A 32 -11.05 3.97 12.69
N GLU A 33 -12.21 3.35 12.93
CA GLU A 33 -12.41 2.44 14.06
C GLU A 33 -11.49 1.23 13.98
N MET A 34 -11.36 0.60 12.79
CA MET A 34 -10.43 -0.52 12.58
C MET A 34 -8.98 -0.11 12.83
N VAL A 35 -8.55 1.07 12.37
CA VAL A 35 -7.21 1.61 12.64
C VAL A 35 -6.96 1.74 14.15
N ARG A 36 -7.94 2.25 14.88
CA ARG A 36 -7.89 2.40 16.36
C ARG A 36 -7.85 1.05 17.07
N GLU A 37 -8.68 0.09 16.65
CA GLU A 37 -8.70 -1.26 17.21
C GLU A 37 -7.39 -2.01 16.96
N LEU A 38 -6.82 -1.91 15.77
CA LEU A 38 -5.50 -2.48 15.43
C LEU A 38 -4.39 -1.87 16.28
N THR A 39 -4.37 -0.54 16.39
CA THR A 39 -3.40 0.19 17.22
C THR A 39 -3.51 -0.24 18.68
N HIS A 40 -4.73 -0.34 19.21
CA HIS A 40 -4.97 -0.79 20.58
C HIS A 40 -4.44 -2.21 20.83
N ALA A 41 -4.74 -3.15 19.95
CA ALA A 41 -4.28 -4.54 20.05
C ALA A 41 -2.75 -4.63 20.06
N LEU A 42 -2.09 -3.90 19.14
CA LEU A 42 -0.63 -3.88 19.06
C LEU A 42 0.02 -3.26 20.30
N LEU A 43 -0.48 -2.13 20.78
CA LEU A 43 0.03 -1.48 22.00
C LEU A 43 -0.19 -2.35 23.24
N MET A 44 -1.32 -3.04 23.35
CA MET A 44 -1.59 -3.96 24.46
C MET A 44 -0.57 -5.11 24.50
N TRP A 45 -0.15 -5.62 23.35
CA TRP A 45 0.78 -6.75 23.27
C TRP A 45 2.26 -6.34 23.18
N GLN A 46 2.53 -5.06 22.94
CA GLN A 46 3.90 -4.57 22.75
C GLN A 46 4.81 -4.91 23.94
N ASP A 47 4.35 -4.67 25.14
CA ASP A 47 5.10 -4.85 26.39
C ASP A 47 4.70 -6.12 27.16
N ASP A 48 3.71 -6.89 26.68
CA ASP A 48 3.29 -8.13 27.32
C ASP A 48 4.34 -9.24 27.11
N PRO A 49 5.05 -9.72 28.16
CA PRO A 49 6.08 -10.75 28.03
C PRO A 49 5.52 -12.12 27.62
N GLN A 50 4.20 -12.33 27.75
CA GLN A 50 3.55 -13.56 27.31
C GLN A 50 3.38 -13.60 25.78
N VAL A 51 3.34 -12.45 25.08
CA VAL A 51 3.26 -12.40 23.62
C VAL A 51 4.66 -12.40 23.01
N LYS A 52 4.95 -13.38 22.16
CA LYS A 52 6.25 -13.59 21.49
C LYS A 52 6.24 -13.08 20.05
N ALA A 53 5.09 -13.15 19.39
CA ALA A 53 4.88 -12.69 18.03
C ALA A 53 3.43 -12.27 17.84
N VAL A 54 3.15 -11.46 16.81
CA VAL A 54 1.80 -11.11 16.38
C VAL A 54 1.61 -11.54 14.94
N VAL A 55 0.46 -12.13 14.63
CA VAL A 55 0.10 -12.55 13.28
C VAL A 55 -1.21 -11.90 12.85
N ILE A 56 -1.27 -11.46 11.59
CA ILE A 56 -2.48 -10.85 11.02
C ILE A 56 -2.89 -11.54 9.73
N ARG A 57 -4.21 -11.70 9.56
CA ARG A 57 -4.86 -12.17 8.34
C ARG A 57 -6.11 -11.36 8.05
N GLY A 58 -6.64 -11.50 6.84
CA GLY A 58 -7.99 -11.06 6.52
C GLY A 58 -8.99 -12.20 6.51
N SER A 59 -10.26 -11.86 6.33
CA SER A 59 -11.38 -12.81 6.10
C SER A 59 -12.06 -12.48 4.78
N ASN A 60 -12.74 -13.47 4.19
CA ASN A 60 -13.66 -13.28 3.09
C ASN A 60 -15.09 -13.69 3.50
N LYS A 61 -16.03 -13.71 2.56
CA LYS A 61 -17.42 -14.09 2.84
C LYS A 61 -17.61 -15.57 3.20
N GLU A 62 -16.64 -16.39 2.86
CA GLU A 62 -16.66 -17.85 3.07
C GLU A 62 -15.93 -18.25 4.37
N GLY A 63 -15.14 -17.34 4.94
CA GLY A 63 -14.41 -17.60 6.18
C GLY A 63 -13.08 -16.85 6.28
N ALA A 64 -12.13 -17.48 6.97
CA ALA A 64 -10.79 -16.95 7.14
C ALA A 64 -9.98 -17.04 5.85
N PHE A 65 -9.10 -16.03 5.65
CA PHE A 65 -8.27 -15.88 4.45
C PHE A 65 -9.07 -15.51 3.19
N GLY A 66 -8.40 -15.47 2.03
CA GLY A 66 -8.99 -15.18 0.71
C GLY A 66 -9.19 -13.69 0.39
N SER A 67 -9.05 -12.79 1.36
CA SER A 67 -8.95 -11.34 1.15
C SER A 67 -8.22 -10.73 2.34
N PHE A 68 -7.07 -10.11 2.13
CA PHE A 68 -6.35 -9.48 3.23
C PHE A 68 -6.95 -8.10 3.54
N CYS A 69 -6.70 -7.10 2.68
CA CYS A 69 -7.23 -5.76 2.85
C CYS A 69 -7.17 -4.99 1.54
N ALA A 70 -8.28 -4.35 1.14
CA ALA A 70 -8.39 -3.58 -0.10
C ALA A 70 -7.99 -2.10 0.04
N GLY A 71 -7.39 -1.70 1.16
CA GLY A 71 -6.99 -0.31 1.42
C GLY A 71 -7.92 0.43 2.35
N GLY A 72 -7.86 1.75 2.37
CA GLY A 72 -8.79 2.61 3.10
C GLY A 72 -10.20 2.61 2.50
N ASP A 73 -11.22 2.94 3.31
CA ASP A 73 -12.60 3.08 2.81
C ASP A 73 -12.76 4.37 1.99
N ILE A 74 -12.42 4.29 0.70
CA ILE A 74 -12.46 5.45 -0.21
C ILE A 74 -13.84 6.09 -0.35
N ARG A 75 -14.93 5.34 -0.12
CA ARG A 75 -16.28 5.91 -0.11
C ARG A 75 -16.50 6.80 1.11
N TYR A 76 -15.93 6.41 2.24
CA TYR A 76 -15.90 7.27 3.42
C TYR A 76 -15.06 8.53 3.12
N PHE A 77 -13.87 8.40 2.52
CA PHE A 77 -13.03 9.56 2.16
C PHE A 77 -13.77 10.57 1.29
N HIS A 78 -14.45 10.09 0.26
CA HIS A 78 -15.27 10.94 -0.62
C HIS A 78 -16.33 11.72 0.16
N ARG A 79 -17.13 11.03 1.00
CA ARG A 79 -18.19 11.68 1.78
C ARG A 79 -17.64 12.67 2.79
N ALA A 80 -16.58 12.29 3.51
CA ALA A 80 -15.94 13.12 4.52
C ALA A 80 -15.32 14.38 3.90
N ALA A 81 -14.64 14.24 2.76
CA ALA A 81 -14.08 15.38 2.03
C ALA A 81 -15.15 16.37 1.58
N LEU A 82 -16.27 15.89 1.04
CA LEU A 82 -17.39 16.75 0.62
C LEU A 82 -18.10 17.43 1.81
N ALA A 83 -18.16 16.74 2.95
CA ALA A 83 -18.78 17.29 4.16
C ALA A 83 -17.84 18.22 4.97
N GLY A 84 -16.55 18.26 4.62
CA GLY A 84 -15.54 18.95 5.46
C GLY A 84 -15.37 18.27 6.83
N ASP A 85 -15.58 16.94 6.92
CA ASP A 85 -15.52 16.19 8.17
C ASP A 85 -14.05 16.06 8.63
N PRO A 86 -13.70 16.57 9.84
CA PRO A 86 -12.34 16.52 10.35
C PRO A 86 -11.84 15.09 10.61
N SER A 87 -12.71 14.10 10.73
CA SER A 87 -12.33 12.71 10.93
C SER A 87 -11.56 12.12 9.73
N LEU A 88 -11.60 12.76 8.55
CA LEU A 88 -10.74 12.44 7.41
C LEU A 88 -9.26 12.68 7.74
N GLU A 89 -8.96 13.79 8.42
CA GLU A 89 -7.60 14.11 8.88
C GLU A 89 -7.12 13.15 9.96
N ASP A 90 -8.03 12.79 10.90
CA ASP A 90 -7.74 11.80 11.93
C ASP A 90 -7.40 10.45 11.31
N PHE A 91 -8.15 10.01 10.29
CA PHE A 91 -7.92 8.74 9.61
C PHE A 91 -6.47 8.64 9.12
N PHE A 92 -6.01 9.56 8.28
CA PHE A 92 -4.65 9.50 7.72
C PHE A 92 -3.57 9.68 8.79
N THR A 93 -3.83 10.51 9.80
CA THR A 93 -2.90 10.69 10.91
C THR A 93 -2.74 9.40 11.72
N GLU A 94 -3.85 8.75 12.07
CA GLU A 94 -3.85 7.54 12.90
C GLU A 94 -3.38 6.31 12.09
N GLU A 95 -3.74 6.21 10.80
CA GLU A 95 -3.25 5.14 9.93
C GLU A 95 -1.73 5.20 9.75
N TYR A 96 -1.15 6.38 9.50
CA TYR A 96 0.30 6.51 9.33
C TYR A 96 1.06 6.28 10.64
N ASN A 97 0.48 6.63 11.79
CA ASN A 97 0.99 6.22 13.10
C ASN A 97 0.99 4.69 13.27
N LEU A 98 -0.07 4.01 12.83
CA LEU A 98 -0.16 2.55 12.85
C LEU A 98 0.88 1.91 11.93
N ASN A 99 1.08 2.43 10.73
CA ASN A 99 2.10 1.92 9.80
C ASN A 99 3.51 2.06 10.41
N HIS A 100 3.82 3.18 11.06
CA HIS A 100 5.07 3.36 11.77
C HIS A 100 5.20 2.38 12.96
N LEU A 101 4.14 2.21 13.75
CA LEU A 101 4.12 1.26 14.87
C LEU A 101 4.41 -0.18 14.38
N ILE A 102 3.81 -0.62 13.27
CA ILE A 102 4.06 -1.94 12.68
C ILE A 102 5.53 -2.10 12.28
N GLN A 103 6.10 -1.12 11.58
CA GLN A 103 7.51 -1.17 11.15
C GLN A 103 8.50 -1.18 12.32
N LYS A 104 8.16 -0.51 13.42
CA LYS A 104 9.00 -0.41 14.61
C LYS A 104 8.61 -1.38 15.71
N TYR A 105 7.71 -2.33 15.41
CA TYR A 105 7.19 -3.23 16.42
C TYR A 105 8.31 -4.10 17.02
N PRO A 106 8.45 -4.16 18.37
CA PRO A 106 9.60 -4.79 19.02
C PRO A 106 9.56 -6.33 18.95
N LYS A 107 8.44 -6.91 18.52
CA LYS A 107 8.25 -8.35 18.35
C LYS A 107 7.96 -8.67 16.89
N PRO A 108 8.23 -9.88 16.41
CA PRO A 108 7.83 -10.25 15.06
C PRO A 108 6.33 -10.02 14.82
N TYR A 109 6.03 -9.11 13.90
CA TYR A 109 4.71 -8.92 13.31
C TYR A 109 4.73 -9.61 11.94
N ILE A 110 3.78 -10.51 11.69
CA ILE A 110 3.77 -11.41 10.54
C ILE A 110 2.44 -11.23 9.79
N ALA A 111 2.51 -10.89 8.50
CA ALA A 111 1.34 -10.66 7.68
C ALA A 111 1.08 -11.83 6.71
N PHE A 112 -0.09 -12.45 6.83
CA PHE A 112 -0.59 -13.46 5.89
C PHE A 112 -1.42 -12.77 4.80
N MET A 113 -0.75 -12.40 3.71
CA MET A 113 -1.27 -11.59 2.62
C MET A 113 -1.94 -12.45 1.54
N ASP A 114 -3.05 -13.09 1.87
CA ASP A 114 -3.79 -13.97 0.95
C ASP A 114 -4.95 -13.22 0.30
N GLY A 115 -5.08 -13.29 -1.02
CA GLY A 115 -6.07 -12.56 -1.80
C GLY A 115 -5.69 -11.09 -2.02
N ILE A 116 -6.63 -10.17 -1.86
CA ILE A 116 -6.44 -8.74 -2.16
C ILE A 116 -5.58 -8.06 -1.10
N VAL A 117 -4.53 -7.34 -1.54
CA VAL A 117 -3.59 -6.55 -0.72
C VAL A 117 -3.31 -5.23 -1.43
N MET A 118 -4.07 -4.18 -1.13
CA MET A 118 -3.96 -2.91 -1.86
C MET A 118 -3.94 -1.72 -0.90
N GLY A 119 -3.26 -0.64 -1.26
CA GLY A 119 -3.23 0.61 -0.50
C GLY A 119 -2.93 0.40 0.99
N GLY A 120 -3.85 0.78 1.89
CA GLY A 120 -3.72 0.53 3.33
C GLY A 120 -3.44 -0.93 3.71
N GLY A 121 -3.80 -1.93 2.86
CA GLY A 121 -3.39 -3.32 3.04
C GLY A 121 -1.88 -3.51 2.87
N MET A 122 -1.25 -2.76 1.98
CA MET A 122 0.22 -2.68 1.90
C MET A 122 0.78 -2.00 3.15
N GLY A 123 0.17 -0.92 3.62
CA GLY A 123 0.55 -0.24 4.87
C GLY A 123 0.55 -1.17 6.09
N LEU A 124 -0.46 -2.05 6.21
CA LEU A 124 -0.53 -3.05 7.27
C LEU A 124 0.49 -4.19 7.13
N SER A 125 1.06 -4.39 5.95
CA SER A 125 1.91 -5.57 5.68
C SER A 125 3.36 -5.26 5.40
N GLN A 126 3.70 -4.14 4.79
CA GLN A 126 5.08 -3.89 4.34
C GLN A 126 6.08 -3.68 5.48
N GLY A 127 5.63 -3.23 6.66
CA GLY A 127 6.44 -3.17 7.88
C GLY A 127 6.61 -4.50 8.61
N ALA A 128 6.01 -5.60 8.14
CA ALA A 128 6.07 -6.89 8.82
C ALA A 128 7.47 -7.52 8.78
N ALA A 129 7.83 -8.23 9.85
CA ALA A 129 9.06 -9.04 9.94
C ALA A 129 9.03 -10.27 9.02
N LEU A 130 7.83 -10.71 8.62
CA LEU A 130 7.63 -11.77 7.63
C LEU A 130 6.32 -11.53 6.87
N ARG A 131 6.42 -11.44 5.54
CA ARG A 131 5.31 -11.23 4.62
C ARG A 131 5.08 -12.54 3.85
N VAL A 132 3.95 -13.19 4.16
CA VAL A 132 3.56 -14.49 3.60
C VAL A 132 2.52 -14.27 2.50
N VAL A 133 2.81 -14.72 1.29
CA VAL A 133 1.90 -14.65 0.13
C VAL A 133 1.46 -16.04 -0.34
N THR A 134 0.44 -16.08 -1.19
CA THR A 134 -0.09 -17.29 -1.81
C THR A 134 -0.25 -17.11 -3.32
N GLU A 135 -0.67 -18.15 -4.02
CA GLU A 135 -1.06 -18.05 -5.44
C GLU A 135 -2.30 -17.17 -5.65
N ARG A 136 -3.09 -16.91 -4.62
CA ARG A 136 -4.27 -16.03 -4.66
C ARG A 136 -3.93 -14.56 -4.43
N THR A 137 -2.73 -14.26 -3.96
CA THR A 137 -2.32 -12.88 -3.66
C THR A 137 -2.44 -12.00 -4.89
N ASN A 138 -3.12 -10.87 -4.73
CA ASN A 138 -3.22 -9.80 -5.72
C ASN A 138 -2.88 -8.49 -5.02
N MET A 139 -1.66 -8.00 -5.26
CA MET A 139 -1.05 -6.88 -4.55
C MET A 139 -0.85 -5.70 -5.51
N ALA A 140 -1.18 -4.49 -5.08
CA ALA A 140 -0.91 -3.26 -5.84
C ALA A 140 -0.98 -2.00 -4.96
N MET A 141 -0.38 -0.90 -5.46
CA MET A 141 -0.62 0.46 -5.02
C MET A 141 -1.31 1.23 -6.16
N PRO A 142 -2.66 1.20 -6.26
CA PRO A 142 -3.39 1.74 -7.40
C PRO A 142 -3.85 3.20 -7.20
N GLU A 143 -3.27 3.94 -6.25
CA GLU A 143 -3.75 5.23 -5.78
C GLU A 143 -3.80 6.30 -6.87
N THR A 144 -2.87 6.27 -7.83
CA THR A 144 -2.86 7.21 -8.98
C THR A 144 -4.15 7.10 -9.81
N HIS A 145 -4.82 5.95 -9.79
CA HIS A 145 -6.11 5.72 -10.45
C HIS A 145 -7.29 6.46 -9.79
N ILE A 146 -7.13 6.88 -8.54
CA ILE A 146 -8.14 7.65 -7.82
C ILE A 146 -7.68 9.08 -7.50
N GLY A 147 -6.67 9.58 -8.20
CA GLY A 147 -6.17 10.93 -7.96
C GLY A 147 -5.47 11.09 -6.62
N LEU A 148 -4.88 10.01 -6.10
CA LEU A 148 -4.03 9.96 -4.91
C LEU A 148 -2.63 9.47 -5.32
N PHE A 149 -1.70 9.40 -4.43
CA PHE A 149 -0.37 8.81 -4.58
C PHE A 149 -0.27 7.53 -3.74
N PRO A 150 0.68 6.62 -4.00
CA PRO A 150 0.97 5.48 -3.12
C PRO A 150 1.41 5.95 -1.74
N ASP A 151 0.48 6.00 -0.79
CA ASP A 151 0.68 6.43 0.60
C ASP A 151 1.02 5.26 1.55
N VAL A 152 0.81 5.39 2.84
CA VAL A 152 1.01 4.38 3.90
C VAL A 152 2.45 3.83 3.99
N GLY A 153 3.43 4.67 3.69
CA GLY A 153 4.83 4.32 3.54
C GLY A 153 5.19 3.87 2.12
N GLY A 154 4.32 4.14 1.13
CA GLY A 154 4.50 3.75 -0.27
C GLY A 154 5.78 4.29 -0.87
N GLY A 155 6.08 5.56 -0.66
CA GLY A 155 7.34 6.16 -1.08
C GLY A 155 8.56 5.48 -0.44
N TYR A 156 8.44 5.00 0.80
CA TYR A 156 9.50 4.30 1.49
C TYR A 156 9.75 2.89 0.92
N PHE A 157 8.75 2.01 0.87
CA PHE A 157 8.98 0.62 0.44
C PHE A 157 9.13 0.48 -1.08
N LEU A 158 8.44 1.28 -1.90
CA LEU A 158 8.61 1.26 -3.35
C LEU A 158 9.99 1.78 -3.77
N SER A 159 10.49 2.85 -3.15
CA SER A 159 11.82 3.38 -3.45
C SER A 159 12.96 2.39 -3.16
N ARG A 160 12.70 1.32 -2.40
CA ARG A 160 13.65 0.26 -2.06
C ARG A 160 13.55 -0.97 -2.98
N CYS A 161 12.60 -0.97 -3.91
CA CYS A 161 12.60 -1.94 -5.01
C CYS A 161 13.85 -1.74 -5.89
N LYS A 162 14.30 -2.80 -6.54
CA LYS A 162 15.51 -2.76 -7.39
C LYS A 162 15.27 -1.91 -8.65
N GLY A 163 16.30 -1.16 -9.04
CA GLY A 163 16.25 -0.32 -10.25
C GLY A 163 15.14 0.72 -10.19
N ALA A 164 14.38 0.85 -11.27
CA ALA A 164 13.23 1.73 -11.41
C ALA A 164 11.89 0.99 -11.21
N MET A 165 11.93 -0.21 -10.61
CA MET A 165 10.72 -0.99 -10.35
C MET A 165 9.74 -0.25 -9.44
N GLY A 166 10.22 0.49 -8.46
CA GLY A 166 9.36 1.28 -7.57
C GLY A 166 8.58 2.36 -8.30
N GLU A 167 9.23 3.11 -9.19
CA GLU A 167 8.59 4.09 -10.06
C GLU A 167 7.56 3.43 -10.97
N TYR A 168 7.92 2.31 -11.60
CA TYR A 168 7.00 1.56 -12.45
C TYR A 168 5.72 1.17 -11.71
N LEU A 169 5.86 0.58 -10.52
CA LEU A 169 4.72 0.14 -9.71
C LEU A 169 3.87 1.32 -9.22
N ALA A 170 4.52 2.40 -8.77
CA ALA A 170 3.83 3.60 -8.29
C ALA A 170 3.01 4.29 -9.38
N LEU A 171 3.57 4.39 -10.60
CA LEU A 171 2.94 5.12 -11.69
C LEU A 171 1.88 4.30 -12.42
N THR A 172 2.09 2.99 -12.57
CA THR A 172 1.18 2.15 -13.34
C THR A 172 0.08 1.49 -12.51
N GLY A 173 0.27 1.37 -11.19
CA GLY A 173 -0.60 0.56 -10.35
C GLY A 173 -0.58 -0.92 -10.73
N GLN A 174 0.53 -1.42 -11.31
CA GLN A 174 0.66 -2.81 -11.76
C GLN A 174 0.32 -3.78 -10.63
N GLN A 175 -0.62 -4.67 -10.91
CA GLN A 175 -0.96 -5.75 -10.00
C GLN A 175 0.10 -6.85 -10.02
N LEU A 176 0.47 -7.32 -8.83
CA LEU A 176 1.45 -8.37 -8.61
C LEU A 176 0.75 -9.61 -8.06
N CYS A 177 1.00 -10.77 -8.65
CA CYS A 177 0.68 -12.04 -7.99
C CYS A 177 1.68 -12.34 -6.85
N GLY A 178 1.43 -13.38 -6.05
CA GLY A 178 2.32 -13.75 -4.96
C GLY A 178 3.76 -14.00 -5.40
N GLY A 179 3.96 -14.70 -6.53
CA GLY A 179 5.29 -14.92 -7.11
C GLY A 179 5.97 -13.63 -7.56
N ASP A 180 5.22 -12.73 -8.20
CA ASP A 180 5.72 -11.42 -8.62
C ASP A 180 6.22 -10.60 -7.42
N SER A 181 5.46 -10.58 -6.33
CA SER A 181 5.78 -9.81 -5.13
C SER A 181 7.06 -10.28 -4.43
N LEU A 182 7.40 -11.59 -4.52
CA LEU A 182 8.71 -12.11 -4.08
C LEU A 182 9.85 -11.53 -4.93
N HIS A 183 9.68 -11.51 -6.24
CA HIS A 183 10.73 -11.04 -7.16
C HIS A 183 11.05 -9.55 -7.00
N VAL A 184 10.03 -8.73 -6.68
CA VAL A 184 10.21 -7.28 -6.47
C VAL A 184 10.59 -6.92 -5.03
N GLY A 185 10.61 -7.90 -4.10
CA GLY A 185 10.98 -7.70 -2.70
C GLY A 185 9.85 -7.15 -1.81
N LEU A 186 8.60 -7.24 -2.26
CA LEU A 186 7.41 -6.85 -1.50
C LEU A 186 6.75 -8.02 -0.74
N ALA A 187 7.32 -9.22 -0.83
CA ALA A 187 7.01 -10.39 -0.02
C ALA A 187 8.29 -11.16 0.32
N ASP A 188 8.23 -12.01 1.35
CA ASP A 188 9.39 -12.75 1.84
C ASP A 188 9.29 -14.25 1.57
N VAL A 189 8.09 -14.82 1.72
CA VAL A 189 7.85 -16.26 1.54
C VAL A 189 6.50 -16.49 0.86
N MET A 190 6.38 -17.63 0.18
CA MET A 190 5.16 -18.08 -0.46
C MET A 190 4.75 -19.45 0.04
N THR A 191 3.46 -19.68 0.15
CA THR A 191 2.88 -21.01 0.44
C THR A 191 1.58 -21.21 -0.36
N ALA A 192 1.11 -22.45 -0.48
CA ALA A 192 -0.19 -22.70 -1.06
C ALA A 192 -1.30 -22.20 -0.12
N ALA A 193 -2.34 -21.61 -0.69
CA ALA A 193 -3.44 -21.03 0.10
C ALA A 193 -4.18 -22.06 0.97
N ASP A 194 -4.24 -23.30 0.52
CA ASP A 194 -4.88 -24.41 1.27
C ASP A 194 -4.08 -24.83 2.52
N THR A 195 -2.80 -24.47 2.62
CA THR A 195 -1.96 -24.72 3.80
C THR A 195 -2.13 -23.68 4.91
N LEU A 196 -2.65 -22.49 4.59
CA LEU A 196 -2.77 -21.38 5.54
C LEU A 196 -3.54 -21.73 6.82
N PRO A 197 -4.69 -22.45 6.79
CA PRO A 197 -5.39 -22.83 8.00
C PRO A 197 -4.52 -23.67 8.94
N ALA A 198 -3.79 -24.65 8.39
CA ALA A 198 -2.93 -25.52 9.20
C ALA A 198 -1.75 -24.76 9.82
N LEU A 199 -1.15 -23.81 9.08
CA LEU A 199 -0.10 -22.93 9.63
C LEU A 199 -0.65 -22.05 10.76
N TRP A 200 -1.82 -21.46 10.57
CA TRP A 200 -2.47 -20.61 11.57
C TRP A 200 -2.84 -21.38 12.84
N ASP A 201 -3.42 -22.58 12.69
CA ASP A 201 -3.79 -23.44 13.81
C ASP A 201 -2.55 -23.91 14.59
N THR A 202 -1.47 -24.25 13.88
CA THR A 202 -0.20 -24.65 14.52
C THR A 202 0.41 -23.50 15.32
N LEU A 203 0.35 -22.27 14.82
CA LEU A 203 0.80 -21.07 15.57
C LEU A 203 0.07 -20.92 16.90
N GLY A 204 -1.23 -21.26 16.95
CA GLY A 204 -2.05 -21.19 18.15
C GLY A 204 -1.99 -22.43 19.06
N ALA A 205 -1.59 -23.59 18.53
CA ALA A 205 -1.55 -24.84 19.28
C ALA A 205 -0.19 -25.10 19.98
N ARG A 206 0.90 -24.60 19.40
CA ARG A 206 2.26 -24.81 19.88
C ARG A 206 2.68 -23.71 20.86
N ALA A 207 3.39 -24.10 21.94
CA ALA A 207 4.08 -23.16 22.79
C ALA A 207 5.41 -22.73 22.13
N TRP A 208 5.69 -21.43 22.14
CA TRP A 208 6.85 -20.82 21.51
C TRP A 208 7.81 -20.25 22.57
N ARG A 209 9.09 -20.51 22.44
CA ARG A 209 10.12 -19.96 23.33
C ARG A 209 10.25 -18.45 23.15
N ASP A 210 10.33 -18.00 21.91
CA ASP A 210 10.51 -16.61 21.52
C ASP A 210 9.97 -16.36 20.08
N GLY A 211 9.96 -15.08 19.66
CA GLY A 211 9.52 -14.72 18.33
C GLY A 211 10.44 -15.18 17.20
N ALA A 212 11.73 -15.36 17.47
CA ALA A 212 12.68 -15.86 16.46
C ALA A 212 12.35 -17.31 16.08
N GLU A 213 11.93 -18.14 17.05
CA GLU A 213 11.48 -19.51 16.79
C GLU A 213 10.22 -19.53 15.90
N VAL A 214 9.28 -18.58 16.10
CA VAL A 214 8.10 -18.45 15.25
C VAL A 214 8.50 -18.14 13.81
N LEU A 215 9.39 -17.16 13.61
CA LEU A 215 9.88 -16.77 12.28
C LEU A 215 10.61 -17.92 11.59
N GLN A 216 11.51 -18.60 12.32
CA GLN A 216 12.26 -19.73 11.77
C GLN A 216 11.33 -20.83 11.31
N TRP A 217 10.38 -21.23 12.16
CA TRP A 217 9.42 -22.27 11.82
C TRP A 217 8.59 -21.93 10.57
N LEU A 218 8.09 -20.69 10.46
CA LEU A 218 7.33 -20.27 9.28
C LEU A 218 8.19 -20.30 8.01
N ARG A 219 9.45 -19.83 8.09
CA ARG A 219 10.39 -19.88 6.96
C ARG A 219 10.67 -21.31 6.50
N GLU A 220 10.86 -22.23 7.44
CA GLU A 220 11.07 -23.65 7.14
C GLU A 220 9.81 -24.28 6.51
N ALA A 221 8.63 -24.00 7.06
CA ALA A 221 7.37 -24.52 6.57
C ALA A 221 7.02 -24.04 5.15
N THR A 222 7.50 -22.85 4.76
CA THR A 222 7.21 -22.23 3.45
C THR A 222 8.35 -22.34 2.44
N HIS A 223 9.51 -22.90 2.84
CA HIS A 223 10.75 -22.91 2.05
C HIS A 223 10.58 -23.54 0.66
N GLY A 224 9.92 -24.67 0.57
CA GLY A 224 9.73 -25.40 -0.70
C GLY A 224 8.94 -24.59 -1.73
N SER A 225 7.78 -24.07 -1.33
CA SER A 225 6.93 -23.24 -2.20
C SER A 225 7.60 -21.94 -2.62
N THR A 226 8.31 -21.28 -1.70
CA THR A 226 9.08 -20.08 -1.97
C THR A 226 10.18 -20.31 -3.00
N THR A 227 10.92 -21.41 -2.83
CA THR A 227 12.01 -21.79 -3.76
C THR A 227 11.46 -22.03 -5.18
N VAL A 228 10.34 -22.74 -5.31
CA VAL A 228 9.69 -22.99 -6.61
C VAL A 228 9.22 -21.69 -7.24
N ALA A 229 8.58 -20.80 -6.47
CA ALA A 229 8.09 -19.51 -6.99
C ALA A 229 9.23 -18.62 -7.54
N LEU A 230 10.42 -18.67 -6.93
CA LEU A 230 11.58 -17.88 -7.35
C LEU A 230 12.34 -18.46 -8.55
N GLN A 231 12.04 -19.69 -9.03
CA GLN A 231 12.74 -20.29 -10.16
C GLN A 231 12.47 -19.57 -11.50
N THR A 232 11.29 -18.96 -11.64
CA THR A 232 10.89 -18.34 -12.91
C THR A 232 10.56 -16.87 -12.71
N LYS A 233 11.42 -15.99 -13.24
CA LYS A 233 11.14 -14.55 -13.25
C LYS A 233 10.01 -14.25 -14.24
N PRO A 234 9.00 -13.45 -13.85
CA PRO A 234 7.91 -13.04 -14.73
C PRO A 234 8.41 -12.32 -15.99
N ALA A 235 7.87 -12.67 -17.16
CA ALA A 235 8.31 -12.11 -18.44
C ALA A 235 8.12 -10.58 -18.53
N TRP A 236 7.13 -10.03 -17.82
CA TRP A 236 6.88 -8.58 -17.79
C TRP A 236 7.96 -7.79 -17.04
N MET A 237 8.74 -8.44 -16.17
CA MET A 237 9.87 -7.83 -15.45
C MET A 237 11.11 -7.79 -16.33
N ASN A 238 11.05 -7.05 -17.40
CA ASN A 238 12.13 -6.93 -18.39
C ASN A 238 13.01 -5.69 -18.15
N ALA A 239 14.09 -5.56 -18.95
CA ALA A 239 15.04 -4.44 -18.85
C ALA A 239 14.42 -3.09 -19.21
N SER A 240 13.37 -3.09 -20.03
CA SER A 240 12.69 -1.86 -20.46
C SER A 240 12.07 -1.07 -19.28
N ILE A 241 11.77 -1.73 -18.15
CA ILE A 241 11.31 -1.04 -16.94
C ILE A 241 12.37 -0.05 -16.46
N ASP A 242 13.62 -0.51 -16.30
CA ASP A 242 14.70 0.37 -15.86
C ASP A 242 15.03 1.44 -16.90
N GLU A 243 15.03 1.08 -18.19
CA GLU A 243 15.31 2.02 -19.29
C GLU A 243 14.29 3.14 -19.39
N VAL A 244 13.01 2.86 -19.15
CA VAL A 244 11.92 3.84 -19.26
C VAL A 244 11.71 4.58 -17.93
N PHE A 245 11.55 3.86 -16.81
CA PHE A 245 11.14 4.47 -15.55
C PHE A 245 12.30 5.13 -14.76
N ALA A 246 13.56 4.96 -15.21
CA ALA A 246 14.67 5.77 -14.74
C ALA A 246 14.78 7.14 -15.43
N LEU A 247 14.01 7.40 -16.50
CA LEU A 247 14.01 8.69 -17.20
C LEU A 247 13.61 9.85 -16.28
N PRO A 248 14.11 11.06 -16.53
CA PRO A 248 13.96 12.19 -15.60
C PRO A 248 12.52 12.58 -15.28
N THR A 249 11.63 12.57 -16.26
CA THR A 249 10.25 13.08 -16.13
C THR A 249 9.22 12.07 -16.62
N VAL A 250 7.97 12.22 -16.17
CA VAL A 250 6.84 11.40 -16.68
C VAL A 250 6.64 11.61 -18.18
N ASN A 251 6.86 12.82 -18.68
CA ASN A 251 6.79 13.14 -20.11
C ASN A 251 7.85 12.37 -20.92
N ASP A 252 9.08 12.25 -20.40
CA ASP A 252 10.13 11.47 -21.07
C ASP A 252 9.76 9.97 -21.09
N MET A 253 9.19 9.46 -19.99
CA MET A 253 8.69 8.08 -19.89
C MET A 253 7.57 7.82 -20.90
N GLU A 254 6.57 8.71 -20.96
CA GLU A 254 5.48 8.63 -21.94
C GLU A 254 6.01 8.63 -23.38
N ASN A 255 6.90 9.56 -23.71
CA ASN A 255 7.52 9.65 -25.05
C ASN A 255 8.28 8.36 -25.42
N ALA A 256 9.05 7.80 -24.48
CA ALA A 256 9.77 6.55 -24.71
C ALA A 256 8.82 5.36 -24.93
N LEU A 257 7.71 5.30 -24.19
CA LEU A 257 6.67 4.29 -24.37
C LEU A 257 5.94 4.46 -25.71
N VAL A 258 5.61 5.69 -26.12
CA VAL A 258 4.99 5.98 -27.43
C VAL A 258 5.89 5.49 -28.58
N GLN A 259 7.19 5.80 -28.52
CA GLN A 259 8.15 5.36 -29.55
C GLN A 259 8.23 3.83 -29.64
N ARG A 260 8.33 3.13 -28.49
CA ARG A 260 8.41 1.67 -28.44
C ARG A 260 7.10 1.00 -28.88
N SER A 261 5.96 1.57 -28.51
CA SER A 261 4.63 1.07 -28.89
C SER A 261 4.38 1.21 -30.40
N ALA A 262 4.93 2.25 -31.05
CA ALA A 262 4.80 2.48 -32.48
C ALA A 262 5.73 1.60 -33.34
N ASP A 263 6.81 1.06 -32.75
CA ASP A 263 7.79 0.22 -33.48
C ASP A 263 7.38 -1.26 -33.41
N ALA A 264 6.76 -1.74 -34.46
CA ALA A 264 6.33 -3.14 -34.60
C ALA A 264 7.47 -4.17 -34.53
N GLN A 265 8.74 -3.75 -34.69
CA GLN A 265 9.92 -4.59 -34.58
C GLN A 265 10.54 -4.57 -33.15
N HIS A 266 10.09 -3.69 -32.26
CA HIS A 266 10.62 -3.61 -30.92
C HIS A 266 10.20 -4.82 -30.09
N ALA A 267 11.17 -5.49 -29.46
CA ALA A 267 10.92 -6.72 -28.68
C ALA A 267 9.85 -6.55 -27.58
N ASP A 268 9.77 -5.35 -26.97
CA ASP A 268 8.85 -5.04 -25.87
C ASP A 268 7.66 -4.17 -26.30
N GLN A 269 7.32 -4.14 -27.61
CA GLN A 269 6.22 -3.33 -28.15
C GLN A 269 4.90 -3.54 -27.39
N ALA A 270 4.51 -4.79 -27.18
CA ALA A 270 3.27 -5.12 -26.48
C ALA A 270 3.27 -4.68 -25.00
N TRP A 271 4.42 -4.77 -24.33
CA TRP A 271 4.58 -4.26 -22.96
C TRP A 271 4.47 -2.73 -22.94
N ALA A 272 5.12 -2.05 -23.88
CA ALA A 272 5.07 -0.59 -23.97
C ALA A 272 3.65 -0.08 -24.23
N ASP A 273 2.90 -0.71 -25.15
CA ASP A 273 1.49 -0.37 -25.43
C ASP A 273 0.60 -0.56 -24.19
N LYS A 274 0.75 -1.70 -23.50
CA LYS A 274 0.01 -1.96 -22.25
C LYS A 274 0.35 -0.93 -21.18
N THR A 275 1.62 -0.61 -21.01
CA THR A 275 2.12 0.32 -19.98
C THR A 275 1.68 1.76 -20.28
N LEU A 276 1.75 2.20 -21.54
CA LEU A 276 1.26 3.50 -21.97
C LEU A 276 -0.24 3.68 -21.68
N LYS A 277 -1.04 2.66 -22.01
CA LYS A 277 -2.47 2.65 -21.68
C LYS A 277 -2.71 2.73 -20.16
N ALA A 278 -1.91 2.02 -19.37
CA ALA A 278 -2.00 2.11 -17.92
C ALA A 278 -1.72 3.53 -17.43
N LEU A 279 -0.67 4.21 -17.89
CA LEU A 279 -0.38 5.60 -17.52
C LEU A 279 -1.51 6.56 -17.91
N HIS A 280 -2.09 6.42 -19.09
CA HIS A 280 -3.18 7.27 -19.57
C HIS A 280 -4.51 7.09 -18.79
N HIS A 281 -4.65 6.02 -18.01
CA HIS A 281 -5.78 5.84 -17.10
C HIS A 281 -5.61 6.51 -15.74
N GLN A 282 -4.38 6.88 -15.40
CA GLN A 282 -4.07 7.49 -14.10
C GLN A 282 -4.30 9.01 -14.13
N SER A 283 -4.38 9.63 -12.94
CA SER A 283 -4.35 11.08 -12.82
C SER A 283 -3.01 11.64 -13.31
N PRO A 284 -2.98 12.49 -14.35
CA PRO A 284 -1.74 13.08 -14.85
C PRO A 284 -0.96 13.82 -13.77
N LEU A 285 -1.65 14.58 -12.91
CA LEU A 285 -1.03 15.28 -11.79
C LEU A 285 -0.38 14.31 -10.80
N MET A 286 -1.09 13.24 -10.40
CA MET A 286 -0.59 12.30 -9.43
C MET A 286 0.52 11.40 -9.96
N LEU A 287 0.63 11.18 -11.27
CA LEU A 287 1.81 10.54 -11.86
C LEU A 287 3.08 11.32 -11.55
N HIS A 288 3.07 12.65 -11.73
CA HIS A 288 4.23 13.49 -11.45
C HIS A 288 4.53 13.59 -9.95
N VAL A 289 3.49 13.71 -9.12
CA VAL A 289 3.61 13.73 -7.65
C VAL A 289 4.19 12.42 -7.14
N SER A 290 3.68 11.26 -7.60
CA SER A 290 4.16 9.94 -7.18
C SER A 290 5.60 9.66 -7.63
N LEU A 291 5.99 10.10 -8.83
CA LEU A 291 7.38 10.00 -9.29
C LEU A 291 8.34 10.73 -8.35
N GLU A 292 8.01 11.97 -8.02
CA GLU A 292 8.82 12.80 -7.12
C GLU A 292 8.87 12.19 -5.70
N GLN A 293 7.74 11.69 -5.19
CA GLN A 293 7.64 11.00 -3.89
C GLN A 293 8.60 9.81 -3.81
N VAL A 294 8.51 8.87 -4.74
CA VAL A 294 9.35 7.65 -4.72
C VAL A 294 10.83 8.02 -4.78
N ARG A 295 11.20 9.03 -5.57
CA ARG A 295 12.59 9.50 -5.69
C ARG A 295 13.10 10.13 -4.41
N ARG A 296 12.29 10.97 -3.74
CA ARG A 296 12.62 11.53 -2.41
C ARG A 296 12.72 10.44 -1.35
N GLY A 297 11.80 9.48 -1.36
CA GLY A 297 11.75 8.37 -0.42
C GLY A 297 13.03 7.54 -0.35
N ARG A 298 13.85 7.51 -1.43
CA ARG A 298 15.15 6.81 -1.45
C ARG A 298 16.15 7.32 -0.42
N GLN A 299 16.05 8.61 -0.05
CA GLN A 299 16.96 9.27 0.88
C GLN A 299 16.36 9.46 2.27
N MET A 300 15.11 9.04 2.48
CA MET A 300 14.37 9.25 3.72
C MET A 300 14.34 8.02 4.61
N ASP A 301 14.34 8.24 5.92
CA ASP A 301 13.84 7.29 6.90
C ASP A 301 12.30 7.22 6.85
N LEU A 302 11.71 6.19 7.45
CA LEU A 302 10.26 5.99 7.39
C LEU A 302 9.49 7.13 8.09
N ALA A 303 9.98 7.60 9.24
CA ALA A 303 9.31 8.67 9.97
C ALA A 303 9.25 9.97 9.15
N SER A 304 10.32 10.29 8.43
CA SER A 304 10.38 11.47 7.54
C SER A 304 9.50 11.29 6.31
N GLU A 305 9.48 10.09 5.77
CA GLU A 305 8.67 9.76 4.60
C GLU A 305 7.17 9.82 4.93
N LEU A 306 6.71 9.23 6.05
CA LEU A 306 5.33 9.32 6.50
C LEU A 306 4.90 10.76 6.83
N ARG A 307 5.82 11.62 7.32
CA ARG A 307 5.53 13.06 7.46
C ARG A 307 5.31 13.71 6.11
N MET A 308 6.15 13.44 5.12
CA MET A 308 5.98 13.94 3.76
C MET A 308 4.65 13.45 3.17
N GLU A 309 4.31 12.18 3.30
CA GLU A 309 3.02 11.65 2.83
C GLU A 309 1.83 12.31 3.54
N ARG A 310 1.97 12.61 4.84
CA ARG A 310 0.92 13.31 5.58
C ARG A 310 0.70 14.74 5.08
N ASP A 311 1.78 15.43 4.68
CA ASP A 311 1.70 16.72 4.01
C ASP A 311 1.00 16.57 2.64
N MET A 312 1.43 15.60 1.84
CA MET A 312 0.90 15.35 0.50
C MET A 312 -0.58 15.01 0.50
N VAL A 313 -1.04 14.13 1.40
CA VAL A 313 -2.45 13.72 1.46
C VAL A 313 -3.37 14.90 1.83
N ARG A 314 -2.90 15.82 2.68
CA ARG A 314 -3.62 17.06 2.96
C ARG A 314 -3.82 17.88 1.67
N HIS A 315 -2.78 17.99 0.85
CA HIS A 315 -2.86 18.68 -0.44
C HIS A 315 -3.74 17.95 -1.47
N CYS A 316 -3.86 16.63 -1.41
CA CYS A 316 -4.75 15.87 -2.30
C CYS A 316 -6.23 16.22 -2.11
N PHE A 317 -6.67 16.44 -0.86
CA PHE A 317 -8.06 16.81 -0.56
C PHE A 317 -8.29 18.33 -0.52
N TYR A 318 -7.25 19.11 -0.25
CA TYR A 318 -7.28 20.57 -0.12
C TYR A 318 -6.13 21.20 -0.92
N THR A 319 -6.24 21.17 -2.23
CA THR A 319 -5.21 21.62 -3.16
C THR A 319 -5.23 23.15 -3.29
N GLN A 320 -4.89 23.86 -2.21
CA GLN A 320 -5.00 25.32 -2.11
C GLN A 320 -4.23 26.08 -3.21
N HIS A 321 -3.03 25.62 -3.55
CA HIS A 321 -2.19 26.25 -4.58
C HIS A 321 -2.80 26.19 -5.99
N LEU A 322 -3.77 25.28 -6.21
CA LEU A 322 -4.54 25.18 -7.46
C LEU A 322 -5.97 25.70 -7.29
N ASN A 323 -6.32 26.29 -6.13
CA ASN A 323 -7.67 26.71 -5.77
C ASN A 323 -8.73 25.58 -5.89
N ARG A 324 -8.39 24.36 -5.44
CA ARG A 324 -9.26 23.19 -5.53
C ARG A 324 -9.54 22.60 -4.14
N SER A 325 -10.81 22.26 -3.92
CA SER A 325 -11.26 21.54 -2.74
C SER A 325 -12.61 20.86 -3.01
N GLY A 326 -12.99 19.89 -2.18
CA GLY A 326 -14.24 19.16 -2.35
C GLY A 326 -14.35 18.55 -3.75
N VAL A 327 -15.41 18.83 -4.46
CA VAL A 327 -15.69 18.29 -5.82
C VAL A 327 -14.63 18.63 -6.87
N SER A 328 -13.83 19.68 -6.67
CA SER A 328 -12.77 20.06 -7.59
C SER A 328 -11.42 19.43 -7.25
N SER A 329 -11.33 18.67 -6.16
CA SER A 329 -10.15 17.91 -5.78
C SER A 329 -9.97 16.70 -6.70
N GLU A 330 -8.74 16.46 -7.13
CA GLU A 330 -8.36 15.32 -7.96
C GLU A 330 -8.79 13.99 -7.33
N THR A 331 -8.53 13.82 -6.05
CA THR A 331 -8.85 12.59 -5.29
C THR A 331 -10.35 12.38 -5.16
N VAL A 332 -11.13 13.44 -4.89
CA VAL A 332 -12.60 13.32 -4.79
C VAL A 332 -13.20 12.93 -6.14
N GLU A 333 -12.70 13.49 -7.24
CA GLU A 333 -13.14 13.14 -8.60
C GLU A 333 -12.78 11.69 -8.96
N GLY A 334 -11.54 11.26 -8.68
CA GLY A 334 -11.14 9.89 -8.95
C GLY A 334 -11.95 8.86 -8.17
N ILE A 335 -12.21 9.12 -6.89
CA ILE A 335 -13.08 8.26 -6.07
C ILE A 335 -14.52 8.29 -6.58
N ARG A 336 -15.04 9.45 -6.99
CA ARG A 336 -16.38 9.55 -7.61
C ARG A 336 -16.48 8.59 -8.80
N ALA A 337 -15.54 8.69 -9.73
CA ALA A 337 -15.57 7.89 -10.95
C ALA A 337 -15.46 6.38 -10.69
N LEU A 338 -14.60 5.97 -9.76
CA LEU A 338 -14.35 4.56 -9.47
C LEU A 338 -15.42 3.92 -8.58
N ALA A 339 -15.83 4.59 -7.49
CA ALA A 339 -16.52 3.94 -6.38
C ALA A 339 -17.93 4.47 -6.11
N VAL A 340 -18.24 5.72 -6.48
CA VAL A 340 -19.52 6.36 -6.25
C VAL A 340 -20.42 6.21 -7.47
N ASP A 341 -20.09 6.88 -8.57
CA ASP A 341 -20.86 6.84 -9.82
C ASP A 341 -20.55 5.60 -10.65
N LYS A 342 -19.33 5.06 -10.53
CA LYS A 342 -18.84 3.86 -11.22
C LYS A 342 -18.89 3.98 -12.75
N ASP A 343 -18.75 5.21 -13.26
CA ASP A 343 -18.66 5.49 -14.69
C ASP A 343 -17.25 5.20 -15.25
N HIS A 344 -16.24 5.10 -14.37
CA HIS A 344 -14.83 4.91 -14.72
C HIS A 344 -14.29 5.96 -15.70
N GLN A 345 -14.85 7.17 -15.64
CA GLN A 345 -14.50 8.32 -16.49
C GLN A 345 -14.16 9.54 -15.63
N PRO A 346 -13.02 9.53 -14.93
CA PRO A 346 -12.59 10.66 -14.15
C PRO A 346 -12.27 11.85 -15.05
N LYS A 347 -12.66 13.05 -14.62
CA LYS A 347 -12.39 14.32 -15.32
C LYS A 347 -11.16 14.95 -14.69
N TRP A 348 -9.99 14.45 -15.08
CA TRP A 348 -8.71 14.94 -14.57
C TRP A 348 -8.48 16.41 -14.95
N ASN A 349 -7.80 17.13 -14.05
CA ASN A 349 -7.36 18.50 -14.30
C ASN A 349 -5.98 18.74 -13.65
N PRO A 350 -4.88 18.80 -14.41
CA PRO A 350 -4.83 18.83 -15.89
C PRO A 350 -5.27 17.51 -16.53
N ALA A 351 -5.72 17.60 -17.80
CA ALA A 351 -6.29 16.47 -18.52
C ALA A 351 -5.23 15.53 -19.15
N SER A 352 -4.01 16.01 -19.30
CA SER A 352 -2.91 15.25 -19.92
C SER A 352 -1.60 15.40 -19.14
N ILE A 353 -0.70 14.43 -19.32
CA ILE A 353 0.64 14.40 -18.70
C ILE A 353 1.42 15.67 -19.09
N ALA A 354 1.34 16.10 -20.35
CA ALA A 354 2.07 17.24 -20.88
C ALA A 354 1.64 18.60 -20.30
N GLU A 355 0.44 18.70 -19.73
CA GLU A 355 -0.08 19.93 -19.12
C GLU A 355 0.38 20.12 -17.67
N VAL A 356 0.97 19.10 -17.05
CA VAL A 356 1.45 19.19 -15.67
C VAL A 356 2.76 19.98 -15.60
N THR A 357 2.79 21.00 -14.75
CA THR A 357 4.00 21.83 -14.56
C THR A 357 4.62 21.61 -13.18
N PRO A 358 5.93 21.92 -13.00
CA PRO A 358 6.58 21.81 -11.69
C PRO A 358 5.88 22.62 -10.59
N GLU A 359 5.29 23.78 -10.93
CA GLU A 359 4.56 24.65 -10.01
C GLU A 359 3.27 23.99 -9.48
N MET A 360 2.69 23.06 -10.24
CA MET A 360 1.56 22.26 -9.80
C MET A 360 1.99 21.13 -8.85
N VAL A 361 3.21 20.62 -8.99
CA VAL A 361 3.70 19.43 -8.30
C VAL A 361 4.42 19.78 -6.98
N GLN A 362 5.37 20.72 -7.04
CA GLN A 362 6.25 21.01 -5.90
C GLN A 362 5.53 21.40 -4.60
N PRO A 363 4.39 22.14 -4.63
CA PRO A 363 3.70 22.49 -3.39
C PRO A 363 3.11 21.29 -2.61
N PHE A 364 2.92 20.13 -3.23
CA PHE A 364 2.50 18.93 -2.50
C PHE A 364 3.49 18.49 -1.42
N PHE A 365 4.75 18.83 -1.59
CA PHE A 365 5.85 18.48 -0.68
C PHE A 365 6.17 19.59 0.33
N ASN A 366 5.39 20.67 0.37
CA ASN A 366 5.51 21.72 1.36
C ASN A 366 4.53 21.43 2.50
N SER A 367 5.05 21.35 3.73
CA SER A 367 4.18 21.12 4.88
C SER A 367 3.17 22.25 5.06
N PRO A 368 1.86 21.95 5.13
CA PRO A 368 0.84 22.94 5.46
C PRO A 368 0.83 23.30 6.96
N TRP A 369 1.65 22.62 7.77
CA TRP A 369 1.78 22.84 9.21
C TRP A 369 3.16 23.42 9.57
N PRO A 370 3.24 24.30 10.57
CA PRO A 370 4.50 24.57 11.24
C PRO A 370 5.08 23.26 11.83
N ALA A 371 6.40 23.09 11.81
CA ALA A 371 7.05 21.85 12.26
C ALA A 371 6.61 21.43 13.69
N ALA A 372 6.41 22.37 14.61
CA ALA A 372 5.95 22.10 15.96
C ALA A 372 4.48 21.66 16.06
N GLN A 373 3.70 21.79 14.99
CA GLN A 373 2.28 21.45 14.94
C GLN A 373 2.01 20.28 13.97
N HIS A 374 3.03 19.77 13.28
CA HIS A 374 2.86 18.66 12.36
C HIS A 374 2.26 17.44 13.08
N PRO A 375 1.18 16.80 12.56
CA PRO A 375 0.49 15.70 13.25
C PRO A 375 1.41 14.52 13.60
N LEU A 376 2.38 14.21 12.76
CA LEU A 376 3.34 13.11 12.94
C LEU A 376 4.73 13.57 13.44
N ARG A 377 4.84 14.76 14.07
CA ARG A 377 6.12 15.29 14.57
C ARG A 377 6.82 14.42 15.62
N HIS A 378 6.06 13.55 16.28
CA HIS A 378 6.55 12.67 17.35
C HIS A 378 7.19 11.38 16.82
N LEU A 379 6.97 11.02 15.55
CA LEU A 379 7.58 9.82 14.94
C LEU A 379 9.10 9.96 14.89
N LYS A 380 9.79 8.86 15.21
CA LYS A 380 11.26 8.74 15.17
C LYS A 380 11.63 7.35 14.65
N ASP A 381 12.71 7.27 13.90
CA ASP A 381 13.30 6.01 13.45
C ASP A 381 14.35 5.44 14.40
#